data_003fe41831749564dc70823e5011edb0
#
_entry.id   003fe41831749564dc70823e5011edb0
#
_cell.length_a   1.000
_cell.length_b   1.000
_cell.length_c   1.000
_cell.angle_alpha   90.00
_cell.angle_beta   90.00
_cell.angle_gamma   90.00
#
_symmetry.space_group_name_H-M   'P 1'
#
loop_
_entity.id
_entity.type
_entity.pdbx_description
1 polymer ?
#
loop_
_entity_poly.entity_id
_entity_poly.type
_entity_poly.pdbx_seq_one_letter_code
_entity_poly.pdbx_strand_id
1 'polypeptide(L)'
;MEQDSYARVAILCSGNREARRNTTAENSRFSDLFRAFAARRIYVEPAIYHDDFCEDVREQLMRVDGVLVWVNPIEGGRDRSVLDSMLRDVAGAGVFVSTHPDVILKLGTKEVLYRTRNLEWGCDTHLYSTMDQMIQELPLRLATAKARVLKQHRGNGGNGVWKVQLPGGAFANSEGCSAVTFPQPETVICVRHAKRGCSEEQITL
;
A
#
# COMPACT_ATOMS: atom_id res chain seq x y z
N MET A 1 -22.28 12.14 -38.01
CA MET A 1 -22.82 11.35 -36.89
C MET A 1 -21.63 11.06 -35.98
N GLU A 2 -21.43 11.91 -34.97
CA GLU A 2 -20.49 11.59 -33.86
C GLU A 2 -21.06 10.36 -33.14
N GLN A 3 -20.36 9.25 -33.24
CA GLN A 3 -20.62 8.09 -32.39
C GLN A 3 -20.27 8.54 -30.95
N ASP A 4 -21.29 8.71 -30.11
CA ASP A 4 -21.14 8.89 -28.66
C ASP A 4 -20.38 7.65 -28.13
N SER A 5 -19.05 7.69 -28.22
CA SER A 5 -18.18 6.66 -27.67
C SER A 5 -18.12 6.90 -26.15
N TYR A 6 -18.87 6.11 -25.40
CA TYR A 6 -18.81 6.10 -23.95
C TYR A 6 -17.42 5.62 -23.52
N ALA A 7 -16.77 6.37 -22.63
CA ALA A 7 -15.52 5.92 -22.01
C ALA A 7 -15.75 4.60 -21.28
N ARG A 8 -14.84 3.66 -21.47
CA ARG A 8 -14.86 2.33 -20.85
C ARG A 8 -13.81 2.25 -19.76
N VAL A 9 -14.20 1.84 -18.57
CA VAL A 9 -13.30 1.75 -17.41
C VAL A 9 -13.41 0.37 -16.78
N ALA A 10 -12.29 -0.21 -16.36
CA ALA A 10 -12.27 -1.41 -15.53
C ALA A 10 -11.92 -1.06 -14.08
N ILE A 11 -12.62 -1.65 -13.11
CA ILE A 11 -12.23 -1.62 -11.69
C ILE A 11 -11.54 -2.95 -11.38
N LEU A 12 -10.23 -2.88 -11.15
CA LEU A 12 -9.37 -4.04 -10.91
C LEU A 12 -9.21 -4.31 -9.42
N CYS A 13 -9.57 -5.51 -8.98
CA CYS A 13 -9.39 -5.99 -7.60
C CYS A 13 -8.83 -7.40 -7.57
N SER A 14 -8.22 -7.78 -6.42
CA SER A 14 -7.77 -9.16 -6.19
C SER A 14 -8.94 -10.11 -6.04
N GLY A 15 -8.78 -11.33 -6.54
CA GLY A 15 -9.71 -12.45 -6.35
C GLY A 15 -9.25 -13.71 -7.07
N ASN A 16 -9.95 -14.80 -6.84
CA ASN A 16 -9.69 -16.08 -7.46
C ASN A 16 -10.52 -16.26 -8.77
N ARG A 17 -10.36 -17.41 -9.43
CA ARG A 17 -11.11 -17.73 -10.67
C ARG A 17 -12.63 -17.77 -10.46
N GLU A 18 -13.10 -18.15 -9.29
CA GLU A 18 -14.53 -18.15 -8.96
C GLU A 18 -15.05 -16.70 -8.87
N ALA A 19 -14.35 -15.83 -8.14
CA ALA A 19 -14.68 -14.42 -8.09
C ALA A 19 -14.67 -13.79 -9.50
N ARG A 20 -13.69 -14.15 -10.34
CA ARG A 20 -13.63 -13.64 -11.73
C ARG A 20 -14.87 -14.00 -12.56
N ARG A 21 -15.47 -15.19 -12.35
CA ARG A 21 -16.66 -15.63 -13.06
C ARG A 21 -17.95 -14.99 -12.55
N ASN A 22 -17.99 -14.73 -11.23
CA ASN A 22 -19.25 -14.43 -10.54
C ASN A 22 -19.39 -12.95 -10.17
N THR A 23 -18.31 -12.15 -10.23
CA THR A 23 -18.39 -10.73 -9.87
C THR A 23 -19.05 -9.93 -10.99
N THR A 24 -20.11 -9.21 -10.63
CA THR A 24 -20.82 -8.26 -11.47
C THR A 24 -20.75 -6.84 -10.86
N ALA A 25 -21.22 -5.85 -11.60
CA ALA A 25 -21.33 -4.49 -11.09
C ALA A 25 -22.23 -4.41 -9.84
N GLU A 26 -23.29 -5.23 -9.80
CA GLU A 26 -24.31 -5.21 -8.76
C GLU A 26 -23.86 -5.90 -7.47
N ASN A 27 -23.13 -7.05 -7.59
CA ASN A 27 -22.68 -7.82 -6.42
C ASN A 27 -21.28 -7.44 -5.93
N SER A 28 -20.60 -6.54 -6.64
CA SER A 28 -19.29 -6.04 -6.24
C SER A 28 -19.39 -5.17 -4.98
N ARG A 29 -18.35 -5.19 -4.14
CA ARG A 29 -18.18 -4.23 -3.05
C ARG A 29 -18.12 -2.77 -3.53
N PHE A 30 -17.95 -2.54 -4.82
CA PHE A 30 -17.94 -1.23 -5.47
C PHE A 30 -19.24 -0.93 -6.22
N SER A 31 -20.36 -1.60 -5.92
CA SER A 31 -21.64 -1.41 -6.62
C SER A 31 -22.09 0.05 -6.67
N ASP A 32 -21.86 0.82 -5.59
CA ASP A 32 -22.17 2.25 -5.56
C ASP A 32 -21.33 3.06 -6.54
N LEU A 33 -20.05 2.68 -6.71
CA LEU A 33 -19.15 3.30 -7.67
C LEU A 33 -19.57 2.98 -9.10
N PHE A 34 -19.93 1.72 -9.39
CA PHE A 34 -20.48 1.33 -10.69
C PHE A 34 -21.72 2.15 -11.04
N ARG A 35 -22.66 2.33 -10.11
CA ARG A 35 -23.85 3.17 -10.30
C ARG A 35 -23.51 4.65 -10.54
N ALA A 36 -22.53 5.18 -9.82
CA ALA A 36 -22.09 6.57 -9.99
C ALA A 36 -21.48 6.84 -11.36
N PHE A 37 -20.72 5.88 -11.90
CA PHE A 37 -20.18 5.97 -13.26
C PHE A 37 -21.28 5.85 -14.32
N ALA A 38 -22.18 4.88 -14.16
CA ALA A 38 -23.32 4.71 -15.07
C ALA A 38 -24.18 5.98 -15.18
N ALA A 39 -24.42 6.66 -14.06
CA ALA A 39 -25.13 7.96 -14.03
C ALA A 39 -24.41 9.06 -14.83
N ARG A 40 -23.10 8.91 -15.08
CA ARG A 40 -22.28 9.82 -15.88
C ARG A 40 -22.04 9.34 -17.31
N ARG A 41 -22.76 8.31 -17.73
CA ARG A 41 -22.60 7.67 -19.05
C ARG A 41 -21.19 7.14 -19.29
N ILE A 42 -20.55 6.58 -18.24
CA ILE A 42 -19.26 5.88 -18.33
C ILE A 42 -19.56 4.40 -18.16
N TYR A 43 -19.17 3.60 -19.13
CA TYR A 43 -19.27 2.14 -19.00
C TYR A 43 -18.18 1.61 -18.07
N VAL A 44 -18.57 0.86 -17.05
CA VAL A 44 -17.60 0.30 -16.09
C VAL A 44 -17.83 -1.18 -15.91
N GLU A 45 -16.74 -1.95 -15.96
CA GLU A 45 -16.76 -3.39 -15.75
C GLU A 45 -15.85 -3.83 -14.59
N PRO A 46 -16.19 -4.90 -13.84
CA PRO A 46 -15.30 -5.49 -12.86
C PRO A 46 -14.19 -6.27 -13.57
N ALA A 47 -12.96 -6.13 -13.06
CA ALA A 47 -11.82 -6.94 -13.44
C ALA A 47 -11.22 -7.57 -12.18
N ILE A 48 -11.14 -8.90 -12.16
CA ILE A 48 -10.62 -9.64 -11.02
C ILE A 48 -9.24 -10.19 -11.38
N TYR A 49 -8.25 -9.89 -10.55
CA TYR A 49 -6.85 -10.21 -10.76
C TYR A 49 -6.36 -11.31 -9.82
N HIS A 50 -5.55 -12.18 -10.38
CA HIS A 50 -4.65 -13.10 -9.69
C HIS A 50 -3.47 -13.41 -10.63
N ASP A 51 -2.30 -13.72 -10.08
CA ASP A 51 -1.10 -14.00 -10.88
C ASP A 51 -1.31 -15.18 -11.82
N ASP A 52 -2.06 -16.22 -11.42
CA ASP A 52 -2.33 -17.44 -12.22
C ASP A 52 -3.11 -17.19 -13.51
N PHE A 53 -3.74 -16.04 -13.68
CA PHE A 53 -4.48 -15.68 -14.89
C PHE A 53 -4.25 -14.21 -15.29
N CYS A 54 -3.03 -13.76 -15.05
CA CYS A 54 -2.58 -12.40 -15.34
C CYS A 54 -2.82 -12.04 -16.81
N GLU A 55 -2.56 -12.95 -17.74
CA GLU A 55 -2.74 -12.72 -19.18
C GLU A 55 -4.20 -12.54 -19.58
N ASP A 56 -5.12 -13.35 -19.04
CA ASP A 56 -6.55 -13.17 -19.27
C ASP A 56 -7.04 -11.78 -18.79
N VAL A 57 -6.44 -11.28 -17.70
CA VAL A 57 -6.74 -9.94 -17.19
C VAL A 57 -6.14 -8.87 -18.08
N ARG A 58 -4.88 -9.03 -18.51
CA ARG A 58 -4.22 -8.11 -19.44
C ARG A 58 -5.06 -7.92 -20.71
N GLU A 59 -5.50 -9.02 -21.32
CA GLU A 59 -6.37 -8.96 -22.52
C GLU A 59 -7.67 -8.21 -22.26
N GLN A 60 -8.27 -8.36 -21.07
CA GLN A 60 -9.46 -7.62 -20.69
C GLN A 60 -9.15 -6.12 -20.60
N LEU A 61 -8.06 -5.76 -19.90
CA LEU A 61 -7.68 -4.37 -19.67
C LEU A 61 -7.25 -3.62 -20.95
N MET A 62 -6.78 -4.35 -21.97
CA MET A 62 -6.47 -3.76 -23.28
C MET A 62 -7.71 -3.30 -24.08
N ARG A 63 -8.93 -3.59 -23.60
CA ARG A 63 -10.19 -3.25 -24.29
C ARG A 63 -10.92 -2.07 -23.65
N VAL A 64 -10.31 -1.43 -22.65
CA VAL A 64 -10.88 -0.28 -21.94
C VAL A 64 -9.99 0.95 -22.10
N ASP A 65 -10.56 2.13 -21.85
CA ASP A 65 -9.83 3.40 -21.91
C ASP A 65 -9.08 3.69 -20.60
N GLY A 66 -9.55 3.08 -19.50
CA GLY A 66 -8.95 3.31 -18.19
C GLY A 66 -9.15 2.16 -17.21
N VAL A 67 -8.19 2.04 -16.28
CA VAL A 67 -8.19 1.05 -15.21
C VAL A 67 -8.04 1.74 -13.86
N LEU A 68 -8.96 1.46 -12.94
CA LEU A 68 -8.87 1.87 -11.54
C LEU A 68 -8.42 0.67 -10.70
N VAL A 69 -7.27 0.78 -10.03
CA VAL A 69 -6.59 -0.35 -9.38
C VAL A 69 -6.82 -0.36 -7.88
N TRP A 70 -7.52 -1.39 -7.38
CA TRP A 70 -7.74 -1.68 -5.96
C TRP A 70 -7.13 -3.03 -5.57
N VAL A 71 -5.84 -3.19 -5.83
CA VAL A 71 -5.08 -4.36 -5.41
C VAL A 71 -4.08 -3.93 -4.35
N ASN A 72 -4.09 -4.63 -3.20
CA ASN A 72 -3.19 -4.34 -2.09
C ASN A 72 -1.72 -4.56 -2.47
N PRO A 73 -0.78 -3.79 -1.88
CA PRO A 73 0.65 -3.94 -2.16
C PRO A 73 1.22 -5.29 -1.72
N ILE A 74 0.63 -5.89 -0.69
CA ILE A 74 0.94 -7.25 -0.22
C ILE A 74 -0.38 -7.91 0.17
N GLU A 75 -0.65 -9.10 -0.35
CA GLU A 75 -1.84 -9.88 -0.04
C GLU A 75 -1.52 -11.37 -0.08
N GLY A 76 -1.80 -12.08 1.02
CA GLY A 76 -1.51 -13.51 1.11
C GLY A 76 -0.03 -13.88 0.92
N GLY A 77 0.90 -13.01 1.34
CA GLY A 77 2.34 -13.20 1.18
C GLY A 77 2.88 -12.91 -0.23
N ARG A 78 2.02 -12.47 -1.16
CA ARG A 78 2.41 -12.08 -2.52
C ARG A 78 2.53 -10.58 -2.63
N ASP A 79 3.54 -10.12 -3.35
CA ASP A 79 3.72 -8.72 -3.73
C ASP A 79 3.02 -8.43 -5.07
N ARG A 80 3.20 -7.23 -5.58
CA ARG A 80 2.57 -6.77 -6.83
C ARG A 80 3.51 -6.80 -8.03
N SER A 81 4.63 -7.49 -7.98
CA SER A 81 5.65 -7.43 -9.06
C SER A 81 5.09 -7.85 -10.41
N VAL A 82 4.32 -8.95 -10.45
CA VAL A 82 3.67 -9.45 -11.68
C VAL A 82 2.58 -8.46 -12.14
N LEU A 83 1.72 -8.02 -11.23
CA LEU A 83 0.68 -7.03 -11.53
C LEU A 83 1.28 -5.71 -12.03
N ASP A 84 2.30 -5.20 -11.36
CA ASP A 84 2.92 -3.92 -11.72
C ASP A 84 3.60 -3.97 -13.09
N SER A 85 4.17 -5.13 -13.47
CA SER A 85 4.68 -5.35 -14.83
C SER A 85 3.56 -5.30 -15.87
N MET A 86 2.50 -6.08 -15.66
CA MET A 86 1.33 -6.12 -16.55
C MET A 86 0.68 -4.74 -16.69
N LEU A 87 0.52 -3.98 -15.60
CA LEU A 87 -0.07 -2.64 -15.66
C LEU A 87 0.80 -1.63 -16.40
N ARG A 88 2.15 -1.78 -16.39
CA ARG A 88 3.03 -0.96 -17.24
C ARG A 88 2.82 -1.25 -18.72
N ASP A 89 2.66 -2.53 -19.08
CA ASP A 89 2.37 -2.93 -20.47
C ASP A 89 1.03 -2.36 -20.94
N VAL A 90 0.00 -2.46 -20.09
CA VAL A 90 -1.33 -1.88 -20.36
C VAL A 90 -1.24 -0.35 -20.52
N ALA A 91 -0.52 0.33 -19.64
CA ALA A 91 -0.31 1.77 -19.75
C ALA A 91 0.52 2.15 -20.99
N GLY A 92 1.54 1.37 -21.34
CA GLY A 92 2.34 1.52 -22.55
C GLY A 92 1.54 1.38 -23.84
N ALA A 93 0.44 0.63 -23.81
CA ALA A 93 -0.52 0.51 -24.91
C ALA A 93 -1.52 1.69 -25.00
N GLY A 94 -1.43 2.69 -24.10
CA GLY A 94 -2.25 3.89 -24.13
C GLY A 94 -3.49 3.85 -23.21
N VAL A 95 -3.68 2.81 -22.42
CA VAL A 95 -4.77 2.72 -21.44
C VAL A 95 -4.39 3.55 -20.19
N PHE A 96 -5.29 4.39 -19.73
CA PHE A 96 -5.07 5.15 -18.49
C PHE A 96 -5.07 4.21 -17.26
N VAL A 97 -4.00 4.17 -16.49
CA VAL A 97 -3.90 3.35 -15.27
C VAL A 97 -3.81 4.23 -14.02
N SER A 98 -4.81 4.16 -13.16
CA SER A 98 -4.86 4.85 -11.86
C SER A 98 -4.87 3.79 -10.73
N THR A 99 -3.86 3.68 -9.90
CA THR A 99 -2.61 4.44 -9.87
C THR A 99 -1.55 3.70 -10.67
N HIS A 100 -0.86 4.40 -11.54
CA HIS A 100 0.25 3.81 -12.30
C HIS A 100 1.31 3.21 -11.37
N PRO A 101 1.88 2.01 -11.69
CA PRO A 101 2.85 1.34 -10.83
C PRO A 101 4.03 2.23 -10.41
N ASP A 102 4.58 3.02 -11.33
CA ASP A 102 5.72 3.88 -11.01
C ASP A 102 5.36 5.05 -10.09
N VAL A 103 4.10 5.46 -10.07
CA VAL A 103 3.59 6.45 -9.11
C VAL A 103 3.38 5.81 -7.75
N ILE A 104 2.77 4.61 -7.69
CA ILE A 104 2.52 3.93 -6.41
C ILE A 104 3.82 3.51 -5.72
N LEU A 105 4.85 3.14 -6.47
CA LEU A 105 6.17 2.83 -5.92
C LEU A 105 6.86 4.05 -5.30
N LYS A 106 6.55 5.26 -5.77
CA LYS A 106 7.09 6.51 -5.23
C LYS A 106 6.25 7.08 -4.09
N LEU A 107 4.92 7.05 -4.22
CA LEU A 107 4.00 7.74 -3.31
C LEU A 107 3.20 6.80 -2.42
N GLY A 108 3.02 5.54 -2.83
CA GLY A 108 2.24 4.54 -2.10
C GLY A 108 3.04 3.74 -1.06
N THR A 109 4.35 3.91 -1.00
CA THR A 109 5.21 3.30 0.04
C THR A 109 5.33 4.22 1.25
N LYS A 110 5.65 3.67 2.42
CA LYS A 110 5.85 4.47 3.64
C LYS A 110 7.06 5.40 3.54
N GLU A 111 7.97 5.17 2.60
CA GLU A 111 9.13 6.04 2.34
C GLU A 111 8.72 7.46 1.94
N VAL A 112 7.51 7.66 1.41
CA VAL A 112 6.99 9.00 1.13
C VAL A 112 6.99 9.87 2.39
N LEU A 113 6.71 9.31 3.57
CA LEU A 113 6.74 10.04 4.83
C LEU A 113 8.14 10.60 5.13
N TYR A 114 9.18 9.83 4.82
CA TYR A 114 10.56 10.28 4.95
C TYR A 114 10.94 11.33 3.89
N ARG A 115 10.54 11.13 2.65
CA ARG A 115 10.82 12.06 1.54
C ARG A 115 10.16 13.41 1.75
N THR A 116 8.99 13.44 2.36
CA THR A 116 8.19 14.66 2.61
C THR A 116 8.39 15.25 4.02
N ARG A 117 9.30 14.71 4.84
CA ARG A 117 9.49 15.13 6.24
C ARG A 117 9.85 16.60 6.43
N ASN A 118 10.47 17.23 5.42
CA ASN A 118 10.89 18.63 5.46
C ASN A 118 9.84 19.60 4.88
N LEU A 119 8.69 19.10 4.42
CA LEU A 119 7.58 19.93 3.98
C LEU A 119 6.84 20.48 5.19
N GLU A 120 6.12 21.60 5.02
CA GLU A 120 5.37 22.27 6.10
C GLU A 120 4.41 21.33 6.85
N TRP A 121 3.80 20.36 6.15
CA TRP A 121 2.93 19.32 6.72
C TRP A 121 3.67 18.02 7.03
N GLY A 122 4.99 17.99 6.87
CA GLY A 122 5.82 16.82 7.15
C GLY A 122 5.89 16.50 8.63
N CYS A 123 6.33 15.30 8.96
CA CYS A 123 6.51 14.86 10.34
C CYS A 123 7.93 14.36 10.56
N ASP A 124 8.36 14.36 11.84
CA ASP A 124 9.66 13.83 12.26
C ASP A 124 9.72 12.33 11.93
N THR A 125 10.34 12.01 10.80
CA THR A 125 10.41 10.67 10.20
C THR A 125 11.85 10.30 9.89
N HIS A 126 12.22 9.06 10.21
CA HIS A 126 13.51 8.45 9.93
C HIS A 126 13.34 7.18 9.13
N LEU A 127 14.28 6.93 8.22
CA LEU A 127 14.34 5.76 7.39
C LEU A 127 15.51 4.90 7.86
N TYR A 128 15.27 3.65 8.18
CA TYR A 128 16.29 2.66 8.49
C TYR A 128 16.35 1.66 7.34
N SER A 129 17.49 1.64 6.65
CA SER A 129 17.72 0.73 5.53
C SER A 129 18.32 -0.60 5.98
N THR A 130 18.83 -0.67 7.21
CA THR A 130 19.39 -1.87 7.80
C THR A 130 18.96 -2.00 9.27
N MET A 131 18.97 -3.24 9.78
CA MET A 131 18.71 -3.52 11.18
C MET A 131 19.74 -2.87 12.09
N ASP A 132 21.02 -2.91 11.72
CA ASP A 132 22.12 -2.33 12.50
C ASP A 132 21.93 -0.83 12.68
N GLN A 133 21.56 -0.11 11.62
CA GLN A 133 21.24 1.30 11.70
C GLN A 133 20.08 1.56 12.66
N MET A 134 19.03 0.75 12.61
CA MET A 134 17.88 0.88 13.51
C MET A 134 18.27 0.63 14.97
N ILE A 135 19.04 -0.42 15.25
CA ILE A 135 19.51 -0.75 16.61
C ILE A 135 20.35 0.39 17.21
N GLN A 136 21.20 1.01 16.39
CA GLN A 136 22.06 2.11 16.85
C GLN A 136 21.31 3.42 17.06
N GLU A 137 20.38 3.77 16.18
CA GLU A 137 19.77 5.10 16.19
C GLU A 137 18.42 5.18 16.91
N LEU A 138 17.61 4.11 16.90
CA LEU A 138 16.26 4.13 17.47
C LEU A 138 16.25 4.44 18.97
N PRO A 139 17.14 3.87 19.82
CA PRO A 139 17.18 4.19 21.26
C PRO A 139 17.42 5.69 21.52
N LEU A 140 18.31 6.32 20.76
CA LEU A 140 18.59 7.75 20.87
C LEU A 140 17.37 8.61 20.56
N ARG A 141 16.58 8.20 19.58
CA ARG A 141 15.36 8.89 19.19
C ARG A 141 14.21 8.68 20.16
N LEU A 142 14.14 7.50 20.78
CA LEU A 142 13.17 7.20 21.85
C LEU A 142 13.46 8.00 23.10
N ALA A 143 14.74 8.24 23.44
CA ALA A 143 15.13 9.08 24.56
C ALA A 143 14.58 10.52 24.46
N THR A 144 14.46 11.05 23.23
CA THR A 144 13.94 12.41 22.98
C THR A 144 12.43 12.49 22.82
N ALA A 145 11.79 11.47 22.28
CA ALA A 145 10.39 11.53 21.85
C ALA A 145 9.44 10.60 22.61
N LYS A 146 9.92 9.88 23.65
CA LYS A 146 9.17 8.94 24.50
C LYS A 146 8.51 7.76 23.78
N ALA A 147 7.91 7.95 22.62
CA ALA A 147 7.31 6.89 21.83
C ALA A 147 7.44 7.19 20.33
N ARG A 148 7.61 6.14 19.55
CA ARG A 148 7.69 6.17 18.09
C ARG A 148 6.83 5.08 17.48
N VAL A 149 6.42 5.26 16.22
CA VAL A 149 5.73 4.23 15.43
C VAL A 149 6.69 3.75 14.36
N LEU A 150 6.99 2.46 14.38
CA LEU A 150 7.71 1.78 13.31
C LEU A 150 6.71 1.28 12.29
N LYS A 151 7.03 1.41 11.01
CA LYS A 151 6.19 0.92 9.91
C LYS A 151 7.06 0.21 8.90
N GLN A 152 6.66 -0.98 8.48
CA GLN A 152 7.27 -1.61 7.32
C GLN A 152 7.14 -0.71 6.09
N HIS A 153 8.13 -0.75 5.21
CA HIS A 153 8.14 0.01 3.97
C HIS A 153 6.88 -0.25 3.12
N ARG A 154 6.52 -1.53 2.98
CA ARG A 154 5.27 -1.98 2.37
C ARG A 154 4.44 -2.70 3.42
N GLY A 155 3.21 -2.28 3.59
CA GLY A 155 2.27 -2.89 4.53
C GLY A 155 0.86 -2.40 4.26
N ASN A 156 -0.12 -3.21 4.61
CA ASN A 156 -1.54 -2.93 4.42
C ASN A 156 -2.35 -3.35 5.66
N GLY A 157 -3.49 -2.70 5.91
CA GLY A 157 -4.42 -3.08 6.96
C GLY A 157 -3.88 -2.97 8.40
N GLY A 158 -2.84 -2.16 8.63
CA GLY A 158 -2.20 -2.05 9.95
C GLY A 158 -1.10 -3.09 10.21
N ASN A 159 -0.94 -4.09 9.35
CA ASN A 159 0.14 -5.06 9.45
C ASN A 159 1.50 -4.37 9.27
N GLY A 160 2.49 -4.79 10.07
CA GLY A 160 3.82 -4.17 10.04
C GLY A 160 3.84 -2.74 10.58
N VAL A 161 3.00 -2.44 11.58
CA VAL A 161 2.97 -1.17 12.30
C VAL A 161 3.10 -1.45 13.79
N TRP A 162 4.16 -0.91 14.43
CA TRP A 162 4.43 -1.11 15.85
C TRP A 162 4.62 0.22 16.57
N LYS A 163 4.06 0.34 17.75
CA LYS A 163 4.39 1.44 18.69
C LYS A 163 5.53 0.97 19.58
N VAL A 164 6.59 1.75 19.62
CA VAL A 164 7.81 1.47 20.39
C VAL A 164 8.03 2.58 21.40
N GLN A 165 8.33 2.22 22.64
CA GLN A 165 8.63 3.17 23.72
C GLN A 165 9.66 2.57 24.68
N LEU A 166 10.38 3.43 25.40
CA LEU A 166 11.25 2.98 26.48
C LEU A 166 10.43 2.58 27.70
N PRO A 167 10.80 1.50 28.41
CA PRO A 167 10.15 1.11 29.64
C PRO A 167 10.39 2.17 30.74
N GLY A 168 9.30 2.62 31.37
CA GLY A 168 9.31 3.35 32.65
C GLY A 168 10.09 4.65 32.76
N GLY A 169 10.53 5.28 31.68
CA GLY A 169 11.23 6.57 31.74
C GLY A 169 12.65 6.54 32.35
N ALA A 170 13.22 5.37 32.59
CA ALA A 170 14.62 5.19 32.96
C ALA A 170 15.49 5.00 31.70
N PHE A 171 16.65 5.61 31.67
CA PHE A 171 17.71 5.31 30.72
C PHE A 171 18.15 3.86 30.94
N ALA A 172 17.66 2.93 30.16
CA ALA A 172 18.16 1.56 30.17
C ALA A 172 19.58 1.60 29.57
N ASN A 173 20.57 1.28 30.37
CA ASN A 173 21.89 0.93 29.86
C ASN A 173 21.77 -0.22 28.90
N SER A 174 22.61 -0.24 27.88
CA SER A 174 22.63 -1.10 26.68
C SER A 174 22.63 -2.63 26.89
N GLU A 175 22.44 -3.13 28.11
CA GLU A 175 22.50 -4.55 28.47
C GLU A 175 21.11 -5.22 28.63
N GLY A 176 20.00 -4.52 28.41
CA GLY A 176 18.64 -5.03 28.66
C GLY A 176 17.70 -5.09 27.44
N CYS A 177 18.20 -4.94 26.23
CA CYS A 177 17.37 -5.06 25.04
C CYS A 177 17.09 -6.54 24.73
N SER A 178 15.91 -7.03 25.10
CA SER A 178 15.40 -8.29 24.55
C SER A 178 15.30 -8.15 23.04
N ALA A 179 15.94 -9.06 22.30
CA ALA A 179 15.96 -9.03 20.85
C ALA A 179 14.54 -9.10 20.30
N VAL A 180 14.06 -8.00 19.74
CA VAL A 180 12.83 -8.00 18.94
C VAL A 180 13.18 -8.66 17.61
N THR A 181 12.70 -9.86 17.37
CA THR A 181 12.89 -10.56 16.11
C THR A 181 11.95 -9.93 15.08
N PHE A 182 12.49 -9.06 14.24
CA PHE A 182 11.77 -8.55 13.08
C PHE A 182 11.80 -9.60 11.96
N PRO A 183 10.67 -9.91 11.31
CA PRO A 183 10.67 -10.78 10.15
C PRO A 183 11.36 -10.07 8.99
N GLN A 184 12.53 -10.61 8.57
CA GLN A 184 13.31 -10.31 7.36
C GLN A 184 13.58 -8.83 6.98
N PRO A 185 14.66 -8.53 6.21
CA PRO A 185 15.29 -7.22 6.07
C PRO A 185 14.46 -6.28 5.18
N GLU A 186 13.29 -5.90 5.63
CA GLU A 186 12.52 -4.84 4.99
C GLU A 186 12.90 -3.50 5.60
N THR A 187 13.03 -2.51 4.74
CA THR A 187 13.23 -1.12 5.14
C THR A 187 12.12 -0.69 6.11
N VAL A 188 12.51 -0.26 7.31
CA VAL A 188 11.59 0.18 8.36
C VAL A 188 11.57 1.71 8.43
N ILE A 189 10.39 2.29 8.51
CA ILE A 189 10.20 3.72 8.66
C ILE A 189 9.74 4.02 10.08
N CYS A 190 10.50 4.85 10.77
CA CYS A 190 10.18 5.34 12.10
C CYS A 190 9.49 6.71 12.01
N VAL A 191 8.29 6.81 12.55
CA VAL A 191 7.49 8.04 12.57
C VAL A 191 7.22 8.45 14.01
N ARG A 192 7.24 9.75 14.30
CA ARG A 192 6.81 10.27 15.61
C ARG A 192 5.34 9.91 15.84
N HIS A 193 5.03 9.34 17.02
CA HIS A 193 3.65 8.98 17.36
C HIS A 193 2.76 10.23 17.46
N ALA A 194 1.81 10.35 16.53
CA ALA A 194 0.70 11.30 16.65
C ALA A 194 -0.49 10.59 17.29
N LYS A 195 -1.05 11.15 18.36
CA LYS A 195 -2.23 10.59 19.04
C LYS A 195 -3.45 10.64 18.13
N ARG A 196 -3.73 9.56 17.39
CA ARG A 196 -5.09 9.22 16.84
C ARG A 196 -5.09 7.81 16.23
N GLY A 197 -5.84 6.91 16.85
CA GLY A 197 -6.62 5.83 16.21
C GLY A 197 -5.86 4.79 15.37
N CYS A 198 -4.89 4.07 15.92
CA CYS A 198 -4.40 2.81 15.36
C CYS A 198 -4.63 1.68 16.37
N SER A 199 -5.03 0.50 15.91
CA SER A 199 -4.97 -0.73 16.69
C SER A 199 -3.51 -1.00 17.06
N GLU A 200 -3.20 -0.98 18.34
CA GLU A 200 -1.83 -0.96 18.87
C GLU A 200 -1.41 -2.36 19.30
N GLU A 201 -0.48 -2.99 18.56
CA GLU A 201 0.43 -3.94 19.19
C GLU A 201 1.52 -3.14 19.93
N GLN A 202 1.56 -3.22 21.24
CA GLN A 202 2.61 -2.57 22.04
C GLN A 202 3.83 -3.48 22.10
N ILE A 203 4.93 -3.04 21.49
CA ILE A 203 6.25 -3.61 21.75
C ILE A 203 6.94 -2.70 22.77
N THR A 204 7.25 -3.26 23.93
CA THR A 204 8.10 -2.60 24.94
C THR A 204 9.52 -3.16 24.75
N LEU A 205 10.48 -2.30 24.49
CA LEU A 205 11.91 -2.64 24.39
C LEU A 205 12.55 -2.65 25.78
#